data_8a3d9a6811119e5bfc4f766ca8f02a96
#
_entry.id   8a3d9a6811119e5bfc4f766ca8f02a96
#
_cell.length_a   1.000
_cell.length_b   1.000
_cell.length_c   1.000
_cell.angle_alpha   90.00
_cell.angle_beta   90.00
_cell.angle_gamma   90.00
#
_symmetry.space_group_name_H-M   'P 1'
#
loop_
_entity.id
_entity.type
_entity.pdbx_description
1 polymer ?
#
loop_
_entity_poly.entity_id
_entity_poly.type
_entity_poly.pdbx_seq_one_letter_code
_entity_poly.pdbx_strand_id
1 'polypeptide(L)'
;MHTPLVTDPGLIGELAALAASPALSPVERCWAMGKLIAAASPDSPRWMQALSVQLGDTALTPVALRQMRDFHLAFPVWEPAMAELSWTHYRILLVVAGPEKRRRYWQESLQNQWSTRELARQIKTGYIDRHAPAGLREPFVFEFVGENGVGKEKDLETALILRLQDFLLELGKGFAFVARQKRLYTATGKRFFIDLVFYHYILKCFVLVDLKSGELSHRDIGQMDMYVRYFDEKWRGAGDNPTLGLILCTHKDQSLVKYSMLAENANLFASTYRLHLPSEEELAAIPFFRHYFTAS
;
A
#
# COMPACT_ATOMS: atom_id res chain seq x y z
N MET A 1 39.81 -24.29 -16.75
CA MET A 1 38.34 -24.30 -16.83
C MET A 1 37.92 -23.05 -17.60
N HIS A 2 37.54 -23.22 -18.87
CA HIS A 2 37.20 -22.09 -19.73
C HIS A 2 35.88 -21.47 -19.24
N THR A 3 35.93 -20.20 -18.89
CA THR A 3 34.74 -19.37 -18.73
C THR A 3 34.02 -19.33 -20.09
N PRO A 4 32.76 -19.66 -20.19
CA PRO A 4 32.02 -19.47 -21.44
C PRO A 4 32.01 -17.97 -21.73
N LEU A 5 32.82 -17.53 -22.68
CA LEU A 5 32.73 -16.19 -23.24
C LEU A 5 31.33 -16.00 -23.79
N VAL A 6 30.72 -14.86 -23.51
CA VAL A 6 29.54 -14.43 -24.27
C VAL A 6 30.05 -14.19 -25.69
N THR A 7 29.82 -15.14 -26.57
CA THR A 7 30.48 -15.18 -27.89
C THR A 7 29.63 -14.56 -28.99
N ASP A 8 28.58 -13.81 -28.64
CA ASP A 8 27.77 -13.12 -29.64
C ASP A 8 28.07 -11.61 -29.64
N PRO A 9 28.98 -11.13 -30.53
CA PRO A 9 29.25 -9.70 -30.68
C PRO A 9 28.03 -8.90 -31.11
N GLY A 10 27.03 -9.55 -31.77
CA GLY A 10 25.79 -8.92 -32.15
C GLY A 10 24.96 -8.52 -30.94
N LEU A 11 24.80 -9.42 -29.99
CA LEU A 11 24.07 -9.15 -28.74
C LEU A 11 24.70 -7.99 -27.94
N ILE A 12 26.02 -7.94 -27.84
CA ILE A 12 26.75 -6.87 -27.14
C ILE A 12 26.50 -5.51 -27.81
N GLY A 13 26.59 -5.48 -29.15
CA GLY A 13 26.29 -4.29 -29.94
C GLY A 13 24.88 -3.78 -29.78
N GLU A 14 23.89 -4.70 -29.83
CA GLU A 14 22.48 -4.36 -29.63
C GLU A 14 22.19 -3.83 -28.20
N LEU A 15 22.73 -4.47 -27.18
CA LEU A 15 22.60 -4.02 -25.80
C LEU A 15 23.24 -2.66 -25.57
N ALA A 16 24.41 -2.40 -26.12
CA ALA A 16 25.08 -1.10 -26.03
C ALA A 16 24.28 -0.01 -26.76
N ALA A 17 23.73 -0.31 -27.93
CA ALA A 17 22.86 0.61 -28.68
C ALA A 17 21.58 0.94 -27.92
N LEU A 18 20.92 -0.03 -27.28
CA LEU A 18 19.77 0.19 -26.44
C LEU A 18 20.10 1.03 -25.20
N ALA A 19 21.23 0.74 -24.53
CA ALA A 19 21.66 1.49 -23.36
C ALA A 19 21.88 2.98 -23.68
N ALA A 20 22.41 3.28 -24.84
CA ALA A 20 22.71 4.65 -25.32
C ALA A 20 21.50 5.33 -25.99
N SER A 21 20.39 4.65 -26.24
CA SER A 21 19.27 5.18 -27.02
C SER A 21 18.56 6.34 -26.30
N PRO A 22 18.54 7.55 -26.87
CA PRO A 22 17.79 8.67 -26.31
C PRO A 22 16.30 8.61 -26.65
N ALA A 23 15.90 7.76 -27.60
CA ALA A 23 14.51 7.65 -28.07
C ALA A 23 13.61 6.87 -27.10
N LEU A 24 14.22 6.03 -26.25
CA LEU A 24 13.48 5.18 -25.30
C LEU A 24 13.52 5.78 -23.89
N SER A 25 12.42 5.65 -23.16
CA SER A 25 12.39 5.97 -21.73
C SER A 25 13.36 5.06 -20.94
N PRO A 26 13.84 5.46 -19.76
CA PRO A 26 14.73 4.62 -18.95
C PRO A 26 14.15 3.22 -18.66
N VAL A 27 12.84 3.13 -18.43
CA VAL A 27 12.16 1.85 -18.16
C VAL A 27 12.05 1.01 -19.42
N GLU A 28 11.71 1.62 -20.54
CA GLU A 28 11.59 0.94 -21.83
C GLU A 28 12.96 0.36 -22.28
N ARG A 29 14.04 1.10 -22.05
CA ARG A 29 15.42 0.58 -22.28
C ARG A 29 15.68 -0.66 -21.44
N CYS A 30 15.36 -0.62 -20.13
CA CYS A 30 15.53 -1.77 -19.25
C CYS A 30 14.71 -2.97 -19.73
N TRP A 31 13.48 -2.75 -20.18
CA TRP A 31 12.61 -3.80 -20.71
C TRP A 31 13.14 -4.40 -22.01
N ALA A 32 13.54 -3.56 -22.97
CA ALA A 32 14.09 -3.99 -24.26
C ALA A 32 15.41 -4.77 -24.09
N MET A 33 16.31 -4.28 -23.24
CA MET A 33 17.53 -5.00 -22.88
C MET A 33 17.20 -6.33 -22.21
N GLY A 34 16.23 -6.36 -21.29
CA GLY A 34 15.76 -7.56 -20.63
C GLY A 34 15.24 -8.62 -21.62
N LYS A 35 14.55 -8.19 -22.67
CA LYS A 35 14.07 -9.05 -23.75
C LYS A 35 15.21 -9.74 -24.48
N LEU A 36 16.24 -8.99 -24.89
CA LEU A 36 17.43 -9.56 -25.55
C LEU A 36 18.18 -10.54 -24.63
N ILE A 37 18.36 -10.16 -23.38
CA ILE A 37 19.02 -10.99 -22.38
C ILE A 37 18.23 -12.28 -22.16
N ALA A 38 16.90 -12.23 -22.04
CA ALA A 38 16.04 -13.40 -21.85
C ALA A 38 16.10 -14.36 -23.03
N ALA A 39 16.21 -13.84 -24.26
CA ALA A 39 16.33 -14.65 -25.47
C ALA A 39 17.70 -15.34 -25.59
N ALA A 40 18.77 -14.69 -25.11
CA ALA A 40 20.14 -15.18 -25.28
C ALA A 40 20.66 -16.04 -24.12
N SER A 41 20.05 -15.95 -22.93
CA SER A 41 20.65 -16.39 -21.69
C SER A 41 20.12 -17.70 -21.13
N PRO A 42 21.00 -18.67 -20.86
CA PRO A 42 20.78 -19.58 -19.75
C PRO A 42 20.85 -18.79 -18.42
N ASP A 43 20.09 -19.17 -17.41
CA ASP A 43 20.12 -18.56 -16.08
C ASP A 43 21.45 -18.88 -15.37
N SER A 44 22.52 -18.20 -15.81
CA SER A 44 23.89 -18.42 -15.34
C SER A 44 24.49 -17.15 -14.76
N PRO A 45 24.80 -17.12 -13.45
CA PRO A 45 25.50 -15.99 -12.83
C PRO A 45 26.83 -15.67 -13.48
N ARG A 46 27.56 -16.69 -13.96
CA ARG A 46 28.85 -16.53 -14.67
C ARG A 46 28.68 -15.84 -16.01
N TRP A 47 27.60 -16.16 -16.73
CA TRP A 47 27.27 -15.54 -18.02
C TRP A 47 26.95 -14.06 -17.83
N MET A 48 26.13 -13.71 -16.81
CA MET A 48 25.82 -12.31 -16.48
C MET A 48 27.06 -11.51 -16.09
N GLN A 49 27.99 -12.14 -15.36
CA GLN A 49 29.26 -11.52 -15.00
C GLN A 49 30.11 -11.24 -16.26
N ALA A 50 30.23 -12.19 -17.16
CA ALA A 50 30.97 -12.04 -18.41
C ALA A 50 30.37 -10.94 -19.31
N LEU A 51 29.04 -10.93 -19.44
CA LEU A 51 28.30 -9.90 -20.20
C LEU A 51 28.53 -8.50 -19.65
N SER A 52 28.44 -8.32 -18.33
CA SER A 52 28.67 -7.04 -17.64
C SER A 52 30.11 -6.51 -17.94
N VAL A 53 31.13 -7.38 -17.88
CA VAL A 53 32.51 -7.02 -18.17
C VAL A 53 32.65 -6.60 -19.63
N GLN A 54 32.02 -7.29 -20.56
CA GLN A 54 32.13 -6.99 -21.99
C GLN A 54 31.43 -5.70 -22.39
N LEU A 55 30.30 -5.37 -21.74
CA LEU A 55 29.59 -4.11 -21.94
C LEU A 55 30.36 -2.91 -21.41
N GLY A 56 31.22 -3.09 -20.39
CA GLY A 56 32.10 -2.06 -19.88
C GLY A 56 31.43 -0.85 -19.22
N ASP A 57 30.11 -0.90 -19.07
CA ASP A 57 29.31 0.15 -18.42
C ASP A 57 29.12 -0.17 -16.94
N THR A 58 29.55 0.74 -16.08
CA THR A 58 29.48 0.60 -14.62
C THR A 58 28.03 0.52 -14.09
N ALA A 59 27.05 1.02 -14.84
CA ALA A 59 25.62 0.91 -14.51
C ALA A 59 25.04 -0.46 -14.84
N LEU A 60 25.64 -1.19 -15.79
CA LEU A 60 25.19 -2.50 -16.26
C LEU A 60 25.85 -3.64 -15.48
N THR A 61 25.69 -3.62 -14.16
CA THR A 61 26.20 -4.67 -13.28
C THR A 61 25.49 -6.02 -13.54
N PRO A 62 26.10 -7.17 -13.18
CA PRO A 62 25.44 -8.48 -13.31
C PRO A 62 24.07 -8.55 -12.62
N VAL A 63 23.90 -7.84 -11.51
CA VAL A 63 22.63 -7.73 -10.80
C VAL A 63 21.62 -6.93 -11.60
N ALA A 64 22.04 -5.79 -12.18
CA ALA A 64 21.16 -4.96 -13.01
C ALA A 64 20.69 -5.71 -14.26
N LEU A 65 21.60 -6.41 -14.95
CA LEU A 65 21.26 -7.22 -16.13
C LEU A 65 20.28 -8.33 -15.80
N ARG A 66 20.45 -9.01 -14.66
CA ARG A 66 19.50 -10.02 -14.19
C ARG A 66 18.14 -9.39 -13.90
N GLN A 67 18.08 -8.26 -13.21
CA GLN A 67 16.85 -7.55 -12.92
C GLN A 67 16.12 -7.10 -14.19
N MET A 68 16.83 -6.68 -15.23
CA MET A 68 16.24 -6.34 -16.53
C MET A 68 15.64 -7.57 -17.20
N ARG A 69 16.34 -8.71 -17.21
CA ARG A 69 15.80 -9.98 -17.69
C ARG A 69 14.53 -10.36 -16.93
N ASP A 70 14.60 -10.37 -15.63
CA ASP A 70 13.47 -10.75 -14.76
C ASP A 70 12.29 -9.79 -14.93
N PHE A 71 12.55 -8.52 -15.24
CA PHE A 71 11.52 -7.55 -15.58
C PHE A 71 10.79 -7.93 -16.87
N HIS A 72 11.50 -8.24 -17.95
CA HIS A 72 10.86 -8.72 -19.18
C HIS A 72 10.09 -10.01 -18.96
N LEU A 73 10.64 -10.97 -18.22
CA LEU A 73 9.93 -12.23 -17.91
C LEU A 73 8.68 -12.01 -17.05
N ALA A 74 8.69 -11.04 -16.16
CA ALA A 74 7.54 -10.71 -15.32
C ALA A 74 6.46 -9.91 -16.06
N PHE A 75 6.86 -9.12 -17.05
CA PHE A 75 6.01 -8.28 -17.91
C PHE A 75 6.37 -8.50 -19.38
N PRO A 76 5.93 -9.63 -20.00
CA PRO A 76 6.40 -10.04 -21.31
C PRO A 76 5.92 -9.15 -22.46
N VAL A 77 4.86 -8.40 -22.25
CA VAL A 77 4.30 -7.43 -23.23
C VAL A 77 4.54 -6.03 -22.72
N TRP A 78 5.12 -5.18 -23.57
CA TRP A 78 5.27 -3.76 -23.27
C TRP A 78 3.93 -3.05 -23.38
N GLU A 79 3.57 -2.32 -22.35
CA GLU A 79 2.39 -1.45 -22.28
C GLU A 79 2.86 0.00 -22.11
N PRO A 80 2.31 1.00 -22.85
CA PRO A 80 2.74 2.40 -22.72
C PRO A 80 2.68 2.95 -21.29
N ALA A 81 1.67 2.54 -20.52
CA ALA A 81 1.52 2.89 -19.10
C ALA A 81 2.71 2.46 -18.23
N MET A 82 3.52 1.52 -18.70
CA MET A 82 4.73 1.09 -17.97
C MET A 82 5.75 2.22 -17.86
N ALA A 83 5.75 3.19 -18.77
CA ALA A 83 6.65 4.34 -18.74
C ALA A 83 6.29 5.37 -17.64
N GLU A 84 5.10 5.29 -17.06
CA GLU A 84 4.64 6.18 -15.99
C GLU A 84 5.32 5.87 -14.64
N LEU A 85 5.80 4.65 -14.45
CA LEU A 85 6.54 4.23 -13.25
C LEU A 85 8.04 4.28 -13.50
N SER A 86 8.81 4.51 -12.44
CA SER A 86 10.29 4.49 -12.53
C SER A 86 10.84 3.06 -12.50
N TRP A 87 12.07 2.88 -12.96
CA TRP A 87 12.79 1.60 -12.84
C TRP A 87 12.82 1.04 -11.41
N THR A 88 12.91 1.90 -10.41
CA THR A 88 12.87 1.50 -9.00
C THR A 88 11.55 0.86 -8.61
N HIS A 89 10.40 1.31 -9.14
CA HIS A 89 9.12 0.65 -8.91
C HIS A 89 9.14 -0.79 -9.41
N TYR A 90 9.67 -1.02 -10.61
CA TYR A 90 9.74 -2.39 -11.17
C TYR A 90 10.66 -3.29 -10.35
N ARG A 91 11.80 -2.78 -9.87
CA ARG A 91 12.67 -3.54 -8.97
C ARG A 91 11.97 -3.97 -7.69
N ILE A 92 11.11 -3.12 -7.15
CA ILE A 92 10.28 -3.44 -5.98
C ILE A 92 9.19 -4.46 -6.35
N LEU A 93 8.52 -4.31 -7.50
CA LEU A 93 7.51 -5.24 -7.97
C LEU A 93 8.06 -6.65 -8.24
N LEU A 94 9.31 -6.78 -8.67
CA LEU A 94 9.95 -8.08 -8.91
C LEU A 94 10.08 -8.95 -7.65
N VAL A 95 10.09 -8.35 -6.46
CA VAL A 95 10.12 -9.09 -5.19
C VAL A 95 8.76 -9.74 -4.87
N VAL A 96 7.68 -9.26 -5.47
CA VAL A 96 6.32 -9.79 -5.23
C VAL A 96 6.17 -11.17 -5.86
N ALA A 97 5.89 -12.16 -5.03
CA ALA A 97 5.61 -13.52 -5.49
C ALA A 97 4.25 -13.61 -6.19
N GLY A 98 4.21 -14.34 -7.31
CA GLY A 98 3.01 -14.56 -8.11
C GLY A 98 2.70 -13.44 -9.12
N PRO A 99 2.42 -13.81 -10.40
CA PRO A 99 2.20 -12.85 -11.48
C PRO A 99 0.95 -12.00 -11.27
N GLU A 100 -0.15 -12.59 -10.82
CA GLU A 100 -1.42 -11.90 -10.58
C GLU A 100 -1.29 -10.83 -9.49
N LYS A 101 -0.66 -11.19 -8.35
CA LYS A 101 -0.46 -10.26 -7.24
C LYS A 101 0.47 -9.12 -7.65
N ARG A 102 1.54 -9.41 -8.38
CA ARG A 102 2.47 -8.41 -8.93
C ARG A 102 1.75 -7.44 -9.87
N ARG A 103 0.89 -7.96 -10.79
CA ARG A 103 0.12 -7.15 -11.72
C ARG A 103 -0.87 -6.24 -10.99
N ARG A 104 -1.52 -6.71 -9.94
CA ARG A 104 -2.41 -5.87 -9.12
C ARG A 104 -1.65 -4.74 -8.42
N TYR A 105 -0.47 -5.00 -7.82
CA TYR A 105 0.36 -3.93 -7.25
C TYR A 105 0.81 -2.92 -8.30
N TRP A 106 1.13 -3.37 -9.51
CA TRP A 106 1.44 -2.49 -10.64
C TRP A 106 0.27 -1.59 -11.00
N GLN A 107 -0.94 -2.13 -11.16
CA GLN A 107 -2.16 -1.38 -11.46
C GLN A 107 -2.49 -0.37 -10.37
N GLU A 108 -2.44 -0.78 -9.10
CA GLU A 108 -2.66 0.11 -7.95
C GLU A 108 -1.63 1.24 -7.90
N SER A 109 -0.37 0.95 -8.24
CA SER A 109 0.68 1.97 -8.29
C SER A 109 0.41 3.04 -9.34
N LEU A 110 -0.11 2.66 -10.51
CA LEU A 110 -0.52 3.59 -11.57
C LEU A 110 -1.74 4.41 -11.15
N GLN A 111 -2.80 3.74 -10.70
CA GLN A 111 -4.07 4.40 -10.34
C GLN A 111 -3.93 5.39 -9.19
N ASN A 112 -3.14 5.03 -8.18
CA ASN A 112 -2.96 5.83 -6.97
C ASN A 112 -1.69 6.68 -7.00
N GLN A 113 -0.91 6.63 -8.09
CA GLN A 113 0.36 7.36 -8.25
C GLN A 113 1.33 7.15 -7.08
N TRP A 114 1.44 5.89 -6.62
CA TRP A 114 2.30 5.58 -5.48
C TRP A 114 3.76 5.93 -5.77
N SER A 115 4.42 6.52 -4.79
CA SER A 115 5.88 6.63 -4.78
C SER A 115 6.52 5.26 -4.56
N THR A 116 7.80 5.12 -4.86
CA THR A 116 8.56 3.89 -4.58
C THR A 116 8.49 3.48 -3.10
N ARG A 117 8.52 4.45 -2.18
CA ARG A 117 8.39 4.24 -0.74
C ARG A 117 6.99 3.72 -0.39
N GLU A 118 5.97 4.32 -0.97
CA GLU A 118 4.58 3.89 -0.74
C GLU A 118 4.34 2.49 -1.29
N LEU A 119 4.79 2.19 -2.51
CA LEU A 119 4.68 0.84 -3.09
C LEU A 119 5.37 -0.21 -2.19
N ALA A 120 6.59 0.07 -1.72
CA ALA A 120 7.30 -0.84 -0.82
C ALA A 120 6.53 -1.06 0.49
N ARG A 121 5.96 0.01 1.07
CA ARG A 121 5.09 -0.06 2.25
C ARG A 121 3.86 -0.92 1.99
N GLN A 122 3.16 -0.70 0.88
CA GLN A 122 1.94 -1.43 0.55
C GLN A 122 2.20 -2.92 0.31
N ILE A 123 3.35 -3.27 -0.28
CA ILE A 123 3.76 -4.67 -0.44
C ILE A 123 4.05 -5.29 0.93
N LYS A 124 4.83 -4.62 1.77
CA LYS A 124 5.18 -5.07 3.11
C LYS A 124 3.96 -5.33 3.99
N THR A 125 2.98 -4.44 3.95
CA THR A 125 1.74 -4.56 4.73
C THR A 125 0.69 -5.48 4.12
N GLY A 126 0.97 -6.07 2.94
CA GLY A 126 0.03 -6.98 2.28
C GLY A 126 -1.23 -6.28 1.77
N TYR A 127 -1.09 -5.07 1.24
CA TYR A 127 -2.20 -4.26 0.73
C TYR A 127 -3.19 -5.05 -0.13
N ILE A 128 -2.69 -5.80 -1.12
CA ILE A 128 -3.53 -6.57 -2.04
C ILE A 128 -4.31 -7.69 -1.32
N ASP A 129 -3.71 -8.30 -0.31
CA ASP A 129 -4.34 -9.39 0.44
C ASP A 129 -5.46 -8.88 1.37
N ARG A 130 -5.37 -7.62 1.79
CA ARG A 130 -6.32 -6.95 2.68
C ARG A 130 -7.48 -6.29 1.93
N HIS A 131 -7.38 -6.12 0.59
CA HIS A 131 -8.46 -5.54 -0.21
C HIS A 131 -9.46 -6.62 -0.63
N ALA A 132 -10.61 -6.63 0.05
CA ALA A 132 -11.77 -7.30 -0.46
C ALA A 132 -12.37 -6.50 -1.64
N PRO A 133 -13.06 -7.12 -2.59
CA PRO A 133 -13.69 -6.44 -3.73
C PRO A 133 -14.72 -5.34 -3.34
N ALA A 134 -15.13 -5.30 -2.07
CA ALA A 134 -16.12 -4.37 -1.53
C ALA A 134 -15.56 -3.04 -0.98
N GLY A 135 -14.28 -2.76 -1.10
CA GLY A 135 -13.72 -1.42 -0.87
C GLY A 135 -13.28 -1.05 0.55
N LEU A 136 -13.52 -1.87 1.56
CA LEU A 136 -12.98 -1.65 2.90
C LEU A 136 -11.79 -2.57 3.18
N ARG A 137 -10.71 -1.98 3.65
CA ARG A 137 -9.50 -2.72 4.06
C ARG A 137 -9.74 -3.46 5.36
N GLU A 138 -9.19 -4.67 5.48
CA GLU A 138 -9.24 -5.42 6.72
C GLU A 138 -8.07 -6.40 6.86
N PRO A 139 -7.28 -6.29 7.94
CA PRO A 139 -7.24 -5.19 8.91
C PRO A 139 -6.58 -3.92 8.35
N PHE A 140 -6.89 -2.77 8.91
CA PHE A 140 -6.09 -1.56 8.73
C PHE A 140 -4.74 -1.72 9.44
N VAL A 141 -3.65 -1.20 8.84
CA VAL A 141 -2.31 -1.29 9.41
C VAL A 141 -1.76 0.11 9.66
N PHE A 142 -1.59 0.47 10.92
CA PHE A 142 -1.10 1.78 11.35
C PHE A 142 0.37 1.69 11.75
N GLU A 143 1.28 1.71 10.76
CA GLU A 143 2.73 1.65 11.00
C GLU A 143 3.31 2.88 11.71
N PHE A 144 2.58 3.97 11.68
CA PHE A 144 3.00 5.27 12.23
C PHE A 144 2.62 5.46 13.70
N VAL A 145 1.89 4.52 14.29
CA VAL A 145 1.50 4.55 15.70
C VAL A 145 2.38 3.57 16.45
N GLY A 146 3.32 4.08 17.25
CA GLY A 146 4.19 3.25 18.09
C GLY A 146 3.47 2.70 19.33
N GLU A 147 4.02 1.65 19.96
CA GLU A 147 3.46 0.99 21.15
C GLU A 147 3.19 1.93 22.32
N ASN A 148 4.01 2.96 22.50
CA ASN A 148 3.93 3.87 23.64
C ASN A 148 2.73 4.83 23.58
N GLY A 149 1.93 4.80 22.53
CA GLY A 149 0.80 5.73 22.32
C GLY A 149 -0.59 5.12 22.51
N VAL A 150 -0.74 3.81 22.76
CA VAL A 150 -2.04 3.16 22.58
C VAL A 150 -2.53 2.43 23.83
N GLY A 151 -2.38 3.05 25.00
CA GLY A 151 -3.04 2.56 26.22
C GLY A 151 -4.53 2.88 26.29
N LYS A 152 -5.00 3.91 25.57
CA LYS A 152 -6.38 4.39 25.56
C LYS A 152 -6.80 4.83 24.15
N GLU A 153 -8.09 4.74 23.84
CA GLU A 153 -8.68 5.21 22.57
C GLU A 153 -8.27 6.64 22.22
N LYS A 154 -8.23 7.52 23.21
CA LYS A 154 -7.82 8.91 23.06
C LYS A 154 -6.36 9.09 22.62
N ASP A 155 -5.48 8.19 23.02
CA ASP A 155 -4.07 8.22 22.62
C ASP A 155 -3.93 7.78 21.16
N LEU A 156 -4.68 6.73 20.77
CA LEU A 156 -4.77 6.29 19.39
C LEU A 156 -5.34 7.40 18.48
N GLU A 157 -6.44 8.00 18.86
CA GLU A 157 -7.05 9.11 18.12
C GLU A 157 -6.05 10.26 17.92
N THR A 158 -5.32 10.63 18.98
CA THR A 158 -4.31 11.69 18.91
C THR A 158 -3.17 11.32 17.97
N ALA A 159 -2.67 10.09 18.05
CA ALA A 159 -1.63 9.60 17.15
C ALA A 159 -2.08 9.59 15.68
N LEU A 160 -3.32 9.17 15.38
CA LEU A 160 -3.88 9.19 14.03
C LEU A 160 -4.00 10.63 13.48
N ILE A 161 -4.38 11.58 14.31
CA ILE A 161 -4.47 12.99 13.89
C ILE A 161 -3.08 13.60 13.64
N LEU A 162 -2.09 13.31 14.48
CA LEU A 162 -0.72 13.78 14.27
C LEU A 162 -0.11 13.22 12.98
N ARG A 163 -0.59 12.07 12.52
CA ARG A 163 -0.16 11.40 11.30
C ARG A 163 -1.30 11.27 10.29
N LEU A 164 -2.15 12.30 10.23
CA LEU A 164 -3.37 12.29 9.41
C LEU A 164 -3.12 11.92 7.94
N GLN A 165 -1.99 12.36 7.36
CA GLN A 165 -1.64 12.01 5.99
C GLN A 165 -1.46 10.49 5.83
N ASP A 166 -0.72 9.85 6.74
CA ASP A 166 -0.48 8.41 6.69
C ASP A 166 -1.80 7.65 6.94
N PHE A 167 -2.64 8.14 7.83
CA PHE A 167 -3.97 7.57 8.08
C PHE A 167 -4.89 7.66 6.86
N LEU A 168 -4.92 8.80 6.18
CA LEU A 168 -5.70 8.96 4.95
C LEU A 168 -5.20 8.04 3.83
N LEU A 169 -3.89 7.84 3.71
CA LEU A 169 -3.32 6.88 2.76
C LEU A 169 -3.74 5.44 3.08
N GLU A 170 -3.84 5.09 4.35
CA GLU A 170 -4.32 3.77 4.77
C GLU A 170 -5.84 3.60 4.55
N LEU A 171 -6.65 4.64 4.81
CA LEU A 171 -8.08 4.64 4.47
C LEU A 171 -8.33 4.47 2.97
N GLY A 172 -7.48 5.04 2.13
CA GLY A 172 -7.56 4.95 0.68
C GLY A 172 -8.00 6.24 0.02
N LYS A 173 -8.30 6.16 -1.29
CA LYS A 173 -8.64 7.31 -2.12
C LYS A 173 -10.05 7.82 -1.86
N GLY A 174 -10.20 9.13 -1.86
CA GLY A 174 -11.51 9.79 -1.82
C GLY A 174 -11.88 10.41 -0.49
N PHE A 175 -11.09 10.20 0.57
CA PHE A 175 -11.35 10.72 1.89
C PHE A 175 -10.86 12.16 2.05
N ALA A 176 -11.73 13.03 2.54
CA ALA A 176 -11.43 14.38 2.99
C ALA A 176 -11.76 14.49 4.49
N PHE A 177 -10.80 14.97 5.29
CA PHE A 177 -11.00 15.13 6.73
C PHE A 177 -11.95 16.32 7.00
N VAL A 178 -12.97 16.10 7.83
CA VAL A 178 -14.00 17.10 8.17
C VAL A 178 -13.84 17.55 9.62
N ALA A 179 -13.82 16.61 10.56
CA ALA A 179 -13.78 16.95 11.98
C ALA A 179 -13.18 15.84 12.85
N ARG A 180 -12.64 16.25 13.99
CA ARG A 180 -12.26 15.42 15.13
C ARG A 180 -13.21 15.68 16.29
N GLN A 181 -13.56 14.66 17.09
CA GLN A 181 -14.39 14.77 18.30
C GLN A 181 -15.68 15.57 18.06
N LYS A 182 -16.38 15.18 16.96
CA LYS A 182 -17.61 15.87 16.57
C LYS A 182 -18.70 15.63 17.60
N ARG A 183 -19.12 16.71 18.25
CA ARG A 183 -20.14 16.67 19.29
C ARG A 183 -21.55 16.57 18.70
N LEU A 184 -22.34 15.63 19.23
CA LEU A 184 -23.76 15.48 18.96
C LEU A 184 -24.56 15.76 20.24
N TYR A 185 -25.76 16.29 20.06
CA TYR A 185 -26.70 16.54 21.14
C TYR A 185 -28.02 15.85 20.87
N THR A 186 -28.49 15.06 21.82
CA THR A 186 -29.87 14.54 21.79
C THR A 186 -30.86 15.61 22.26
N ALA A 187 -32.13 15.42 21.96
CA ALA A 187 -33.20 16.29 22.44
C ALA A 187 -33.26 16.37 23.99
N THR A 188 -32.76 15.33 24.68
CA THR A 188 -32.65 15.30 26.14
C THR A 188 -31.38 15.93 26.70
N GLY A 189 -30.54 16.56 25.87
CA GLY A 189 -29.32 17.21 26.26
C GLY A 189 -28.11 16.28 26.50
N LYS A 190 -28.24 14.97 26.23
CA LYS A 190 -27.08 14.05 26.30
C LYS A 190 -26.10 14.37 25.20
N ARG A 191 -24.81 14.27 25.54
CA ARG A 191 -23.71 14.56 24.65
C ARG A 191 -23.05 13.25 24.20
N PHE A 192 -22.77 13.16 22.91
CA PHE A 192 -22.02 12.08 22.31
C PHE A 192 -20.90 12.69 21.45
N PHE A 193 -19.88 11.93 21.17
CA PHE A 193 -18.74 12.38 20.38
C PHE A 193 -18.43 11.30 19.35
N ILE A 194 -18.23 11.72 18.09
CA ILE A 194 -17.70 10.90 17.03
C ILE A 194 -16.22 11.21 16.94
N ASP A 195 -15.35 10.21 16.98
CA ASP A 195 -13.91 10.42 17.04
C ASP A 195 -13.41 11.14 15.79
N LEU A 196 -13.71 10.61 14.58
CA LEU A 196 -13.31 11.23 13.33
C LEU A 196 -14.47 11.26 12.34
N VAL A 197 -14.58 12.35 11.59
CA VAL A 197 -15.56 12.55 10.53
C VAL A 197 -14.81 12.86 9.24
N PHE A 198 -15.11 12.11 8.19
CA PHE A 198 -14.63 12.33 6.84
C PHE A 198 -15.81 12.56 5.89
N TYR A 199 -15.53 13.17 4.76
CA TYR A 199 -16.39 13.17 3.59
C TYR A 199 -15.68 12.44 2.45
N HIS A 200 -16.36 11.47 1.85
CA HIS A 200 -15.82 10.70 0.75
C HIS A 200 -16.34 11.28 -0.58
N TYR A 201 -15.52 12.07 -1.28
CA TYR A 201 -15.96 12.84 -2.43
C TYR A 201 -16.36 11.99 -3.65
N ILE A 202 -15.80 10.77 -3.80
CA ILE A 202 -16.17 9.86 -4.88
C ILE A 202 -17.53 9.22 -4.61
N LEU A 203 -17.75 8.75 -3.38
CA LEU A 203 -19.01 8.15 -2.94
C LEU A 203 -20.07 9.19 -2.59
N LYS A 204 -19.71 10.45 -2.48
CA LYS A 204 -20.59 11.55 -2.05
C LYS A 204 -21.35 11.23 -0.77
N CYS A 205 -20.63 10.90 0.28
CA CYS A 205 -21.22 10.59 1.58
C CYS A 205 -20.28 10.95 2.73
N PHE A 206 -20.84 11.18 3.92
CA PHE A 206 -20.06 11.23 5.15
C PHE A 206 -19.60 9.84 5.56
N VAL A 207 -18.42 9.75 6.15
CA VAL A 207 -17.89 8.54 6.78
C VAL A 207 -17.51 8.88 8.21
N LEU A 208 -18.20 8.25 9.15
CA LEU A 208 -18.00 8.41 10.58
C LEU A 208 -17.10 7.29 11.07
N VAL A 209 -16.06 7.62 11.81
CA VAL A 209 -15.11 6.62 12.35
C VAL A 209 -15.13 6.71 13.86
N ASP A 210 -15.32 5.57 14.51
CA ASP A 210 -15.23 5.39 15.95
C ASP A 210 -14.11 4.40 16.26
N LEU A 211 -13.22 4.79 17.16
CA LEU A 211 -12.01 4.05 17.50
C LEU A 211 -12.18 3.29 18.81
N LYS A 212 -11.86 2.02 18.81
CA LYS A 212 -11.91 1.16 20.00
C LYS A 212 -10.57 0.50 20.26
N SER A 213 -10.03 0.68 21.44
CA SER A 213 -8.79 0.04 21.86
C SER A 213 -8.96 -1.43 22.28
N GLY A 214 -10.17 -1.94 22.23
CA GLY A 214 -10.56 -3.28 22.65
C GLY A 214 -11.39 -4.03 21.62
N GLU A 215 -12.11 -5.03 22.13
CA GLU A 215 -13.03 -5.85 21.34
C GLU A 215 -14.33 -5.09 21.03
N LEU A 216 -14.87 -5.34 19.83
CA LEU A 216 -16.15 -4.80 19.39
C LEU A 216 -17.29 -5.28 20.29
N SER A 217 -18.19 -4.38 20.68
CA SER A 217 -19.38 -4.69 21.48
C SER A 217 -20.68 -4.30 20.80
N HIS A 218 -21.81 -4.89 21.22
CA HIS A 218 -23.15 -4.49 20.76
C HIS A 218 -23.44 -3.01 21.03
N ARG A 219 -22.90 -2.46 22.11
CA ARG A 219 -23.05 -1.05 22.47
C ARG A 219 -22.39 -0.14 21.41
N ASP A 220 -21.20 -0.51 20.92
CA ASP A 220 -20.48 0.28 19.92
C ASP A 220 -21.24 0.30 18.59
N ILE A 221 -21.81 -0.85 18.22
CA ILE A 221 -22.64 -0.98 17.01
C ILE A 221 -23.90 -0.10 17.12
N GLY A 222 -24.63 -0.17 18.25
CA GLY A 222 -25.81 0.66 18.47
C GLY A 222 -25.50 2.15 18.54
N GLN A 223 -24.33 2.51 19.09
CA GLN A 223 -23.84 3.89 19.12
C GLN A 223 -23.55 4.40 17.72
N MET A 224 -22.86 3.63 16.88
CA MET A 224 -22.57 4.01 15.50
C MET A 224 -23.84 4.12 14.65
N ASP A 225 -24.81 3.21 14.80
CA ASP A 225 -26.11 3.31 14.11
C ASP A 225 -26.83 4.63 14.43
N MET A 226 -26.83 5.01 15.71
CA MET A 226 -27.38 6.31 16.12
C MET A 226 -26.63 7.48 15.47
N TYR A 227 -25.30 7.42 15.38
CA TYR A 227 -24.49 8.46 14.74
C TYR A 227 -24.80 8.61 13.26
N VAL A 228 -24.87 7.49 12.53
CA VAL A 228 -25.19 7.47 11.09
C VAL A 228 -26.57 8.08 10.85
N ARG A 229 -27.59 7.65 11.58
CA ARG A 229 -28.96 8.21 11.46
C ARG A 229 -29.03 9.70 11.79
N TYR A 230 -28.30 10.13 12.82
CA TYR A 230 -28.23 11.55 13.18
C TYR A 230 -27.57 12.39 12.09
N PHE A 231 -26.49 11.88 11.48
CA PHE A 231 -25.81 12.56 10.39
C PHE A 231 -26.68 12.63 9.13
N ASP A 232 -27.38 11.55 8.80
CA ASP A 232 -28.32 11.52 7.67
C ASP A 232 -29.47 12.52 7.85
N GLU A 233 -29.95 12.71 9.07
CA GLU A 233 -31.02 13.68 9.34
C GLU A 233 -30.53 15.13 9.32
N LYS A 234 -29.34 15.41 9.86
CA LYS A 234 -28.88 16.79 10.15
C LYS A 234 -27.82 17.34 9.21
N TRP A 235 -27.03 16.47 8.56
CA TRP A 235 -25.82 16.88 7.84
C TRP A 235 -25.79 16.44 6.37
N ARG A 236 -26.52 15.41 6.02
CA ARG A 236 -26.59 14.90 4.66
C ARG A 236 -27.20 15.93 3.72
N GLY A 237 -26.49 16.28 2.64
CA GLY A 237 -27.00 17.14 1.57
C GLY A 237 -27.97 16.39 0.64
N ALA A 238 -28.81 17.12 -0.08
CA ALA A 238 -29.81 16.55 -1.00
C ALA A 238 -29.21 15.68 -2.12
N GLY A 239 -27.93 15.87 -2.45
CA GLY A 239 -27.20 15.09 -3.46
C GLY A 239 -26.26 14.04 -2.91
N ASP A 240 -26.24 13.84 -1.59
CA ASP A 240 -25.37 12.89 -0.94
C ASP A 240 -26.03 11.51 -0.77
N ASN A 241 -25.19 10.48 -0.87
CA ASN A 241 -25.57 9.13 -0.49
C ASN A 241 -25.68 8.99 1.05
N PRO A 242 -26.30 7.94 1.57
CA PRO A 242 -26.37 7.69 3.00
C PRO A 242 -25.00 7.66 3.67
N THR A 243 -24.92 8.20 4.88
CA THR A 243 -23.72 8.24 5.71
C THR A 243 -23.24 6.81 6.03
N LEU A 244 -21.94 6.59 6.00
CA LEU A 244 -21.31 5.33 6.37
C LEU A 244 -20.71 5.43 7.77
N GLY A 245 -20.90 4.38 8.57
CA GLY A 245 -20.28 4.22 9.89
C GLY A 245 -19.19 3.15 9.87
N LEU A 246 -18.01 3.46 10.35
CA LEU A 246 -16.87 2.55 10.45
C LEU A 246 -16.37 2.49 11.89
N ILE A 247 -16.45 1.31 12.51
CA ILE A 247 -15.87 1.05 13.82
C ILE A 247 -14.51 0.35 13.62
N LEU A 248 -13.44 0.96 14.11
CA LEU A 248 -12.10 0.38 14.11
C LEU A 248 -11.79 -0.18 15.50
N CYS A 249 -11.58 -1.49 15.60
CA CYS A 249 -11.31 -2.21 16.85
C CYS A 249 -10.09 -3.12 16.73
N THR A 250 -9.54 -3.57 17.85
CA THR A 250 -8.41 -4.53 17.83
C THR A 250 -8.86 -5.96 17.56
N HIS A 251 -10.04 -6.31 18.03
CA HIS A 251 -10.64 -7.65 17.85
C HIS A 251 -12.13 -7.55 17.54
N LYS A 252 -12.63 -8.47 16.72
CA LYS A 252 -14.08 -8.62 16.48
C LYS A 252 -14.47 -10.10 16.50
N ASP A 253 -15.51 -10.42 17.26
CA ASP A 253 -16.12 -11.74 17.23
C ASP A 253 -17.00 -11.88 15.99
N GLN A 254 -16.79 -12.94 15.20
CA GLN A 254 -17.58 -13.21 14.00
C GLN A 254 -19.05 -13.47 14.30
N SER A 255 -19.36 -14.05 15.48
CA SER A 255 -20.73 -14.27 15.91
C SER A 255 -21.44 -12.95 16.19
N LEU A 256 -20.74 -12.02 16.84
CA LEU A 256 -21.25 -10.67 17.10
C LEU A 256 -21.54 -9.93 15.79
N VAL A 257 -20.65 -10.00 14.80
CA VAL A 257 -20.87 -9.40 13.49
C VAL A 257 -22.09 -10.03 12.80
N LYS A 258 -22.19 -11.37 12.82
CA LYS A 258 -23.26 -12.12 12.15
C LYS A 258 -24.67 -11.89 12.75
N TYR A 259 -24.76 -11.73 14.07
CA TYR A 259 -26.03 -11.64 14.78
C TYR A 259 -26.35 -10.24 15.31
N SER A 260 -25.71 -9.22 14.78
CA SER A 260 -25.95 -7.81 15.10
C SER A 260 -26.48 -7.02 13.91
N MET A 261 -26.83 -5.76 14.15
CA MET A 261 -27.26 -4.83 13.12
C MET A 261 -26.20 -4.61 12.01
N LEU A 262 -24.95 -4.97 12.23
CA LEU A 262 -23.91 -4.94 11.19
C LEU A 262 -24.23 -5.86 10.01
N ALA A 263 -24.88 -6.99 10.25
CA ALA A 263 -25.25 -7.93 9.19
C ALA A 263 -26.43 -7.42 8.32
N GLU A 264 -27.27 -6.56 8.89
CA GLU A 264 -28.50 -6.09 8.25
C GLU A 264 -28.37 -4.67 7.68
N ASN A 265 -27.46 -3.85 8.21
CA ASN A 265 -27.28 -2.47 7.81
C ASN A 265 -26.08 -2.29 6.87
N ALA A 266 -26.37 -2.11 5.59
CA ALA A 266 -25.36 -1.91 4.55
C ALA A 266 -24.45 -0.67 4.74
N ASN A 267 -24.81 0.22 5.65
CA ASN A 267 -24.06 1.46 5.92
C ASN A 267 -23.19 1.37 7.19
N LEU A 268 -23.19 0.23 7.89
CA LEU A 268 -22.38 0.02 9.09
C LEU A 268 -21.30 -1.01 8.82
N PHE A 269 -20.09 -0.67 9.18
CA PHE A 269 -18.91 -1.51 9.01
C PHE A 269 -18.11 -1.58 10.30
N ALA A 270 -17.55 -2.75 10.57
CA ALA A 270 -16.55 -2.92 11.62
C ALA A 270 -15.31 -3.58 11.02
N SER A 271 -14.16 -2.98 11.24
CA SER A 271 -12.88 -3.52 10.76
C SER A 271 -11.87 -3.57 11.88
N THR A 272 -10.99 -4.56 11.83
CA THR A 272 -9.87 -4.63 12.76
C THR A 272 -8.72 -3.73 12.29
N TYR A 273 -7.93 -3.24 13.25
CA TYR A 273 -6.67 -2.58 12.95
C TYR A 273 -5.51 -3.29 13.66
N ARG A 274 -4.31 -3.16 13.10
CA ARG A 274 -3.07 -3.63 13.70
C ARG A 274 -2.09 -2.47 13.76
N LEU A 275 -1.39 -2.38 14.87
CA LEU A 275 -0.21 -1.53 15.00
C LEU A 275 0.97 -2.34 14.48
N HIS A 276 1.61 -1.84 13.45
CA HIS A 276 2.80 -2.48 12.89
C HIS A 276 4.03 -1.84 13.53
N LEU A 277 4.76 -2.64 14.29
CA LEU A 277 6.07 -2.27 14.81
C LEU A 277 7.13 -2.88 13.89
N PRO A 278 8.06 -2.06 13.37
CA PRO A 278 9.21 -2.61 12.67
C PRO A 278 10.02 -3.51 13.62
N SER A 279 10.44 -4.69 13.15
CA SER A 279 11.36 -5.53 13.89
C SER A 279 12.74 -4.87 14.07
N GLU A 280 13.54 -5.32 15.03
CA GLU A 280 14.90 -4.80 15.22
C GLU A 280 15.74 -4.91 13.95
N GLU A 281 15.57 -6.00 13.16
CA GLU A 281 16.24 -6.20 11.88
C GLU A 281 15.81 -5.17 10.84
N GLU A 282 14.53 -4.83 10.81
CA GLU A 282 13.98 -3.81 9.91
C GLU A 282 14.43 -2.40 10.30
N LEU A 283 14.53 -2.11 11.60
CA LEU A 283 15.10 -0.86 12.12
C LEU A 283 16.60 -0.74 11.81
N ALA A 284 17.35 -1.82 11.96
CA ALA A 284 18.78 -1.86 11.62
C ALA A 284 19.05 -1.71 10.12
N ALA A 285 18.09 -2.05 9.25
CA ALA A 285 18.18 -1.85 7.80
C ALA A 285 17.99 -0.39 7.39
N ILE A 286 17.46 0.48 8.26
CA ILE A 286 17.31 1.92 8.01
C ILE A 286 18.65 2.60 8.29
N PRO A 287 19.28 3.31 7.31
CA PRO A 287 20.62 3.89 7.47
C PRO A 287 20.79 4.80 8.70
N PHE A 288 19.70 5.49 9.11
CA PHE A 288 19.68 6.37 10.28
C PHE A 288 19.83 5.61 11.61
N PHE A 289 19.32 4.38 11.72
CA PHE A 289 19.37 3.59 12.96
C PHE A 289 20.56 2.63 13.02
N ARG A 290 21.31 2.46 11.95
CA ARG A 290 22.45 1.53 11.87
C ARG A 290 23.53 1.77 12.95
N HIS A 291 23.67 3.01 13.39
CA HIS A 291 24.67 3.39 14.41
C HIS A 291 24.28 2.99 15.85
N TYR A 292 22.99 2.70 16.11
CA TYR A 292 22.52 2.32 17.45
C TYR A 292 22.64 0.82 17.74
N PHE A 293 22.73 -0.01 16.70
CA PHE A 293 22.77 -1.47 16.82
C PHE A 293 24.17 -2.09 16.59
N THR A 294 25.17 -1.29 16.26
CA THR A 294 26.57 -1.77 16.03
C THR A 294 27.50 -1.54 17.22
N ALA A 295 26.99 -1.08 18.37
CA ALA A 295 27.78 -0.82 19.58
C ALA A 295 27.40 -1.82 20.69
N SER A 296 27.59 -3.12 20.43
CA SER A 296 27.57 -4.18 21.48
C SER A 296 28.63 -5.22 21.14
#